data_a168ca9a60d057457325e0271817c1c7
#
_entry.id   a168ca9a60d057457325e0271817c1c7
#
_cell.length_a   1.000
_cell.length_b   1.000
_cell.length_c   1.000
_cell.angle_alpha   90.00
_cell.angle_beta   90.00
_cell.angle_gamma   90.00
#
_symmetry.space_group_name_H-M   'P 1'
#
loop_
_entity.id
_entity.type
_entity.pdbx_description
1 polymer ?
#
loop_
_entity_poly.entity_id
_entity_poly.type
_entity_poly.pdbx_seq_one_letter_code
_entity_poly.pdbx_strand_id
1 'polypeptide(L)'
;RAWLELPPGKSWLLFQENADGPVVGEVAGADRVRRLSLRAGRYYLRGRGPEVLLEGTVAVAPGSTATVDESKLQRTAYARLVRKGEGSRDSVTSLEAEARFRTSLVSDAGLCPGFAVGLAIALRPITLVPRVAWCRTGYTSQGLAATTDQFDIELQASHVWDLAPVSIEVGLTVGATLLNQSFKTEGSAPPRTTAALQLTPAVAVSRDLGSRTYIYLTVAGATYLFKNESSATQATSFGPSFAVRVALGFGYRF
;
A
#
# COMPACT_ATOMS: atom_id res chain seq x y z
N ARG A 1 41.54 -11.69 -21.61
CA ARG A 1 40.98 -11.29 -20.32
C ARG A 1 40.10 -10.06 -20.56
N ALA A 2 39.03 -9.90 -19.80
CA ALA A 2 38.12 -8.78 -19.81
C ALA A 2 37.99 -8.23 -18.40
N TRP A 3 37.53 -7.00 -18.26
CA TRP A 3 37.43 -6.33 -16.96
C TRP A 3 36.03 -5.84 -16.71
N LEU A 4 35.56 -5.97 -15.45
CA LEU A 4 34.30 -5.43 -14.99
C LEU A 4 34.56 -4.47 -13.84
N GLU A 5 34.10 -3.21 -13.99
CA GLU A 5 34.15 -2.19 -12.95
C GLU A 5 32.80 -2.05 -12.26
N LEU A 6 32.82 -2.12 -10.92
CA LEU A 6 31.64 -2.09 -10.06
C LEU A 6 31.52 -0.76 -9.33
N PRO A 7 30.31 -0.18 -9.21
CA PRO A 7 30.09 1.06 -8.46
C PRO A 7 30.44 0.95 -6.98
N PRO A 8 30.89 2.04 -6.33
CA PRO A 8 31.25 2.04 -4.90
C PRO A 8 30.02 2.00 -3.98
N GLY A 9 30.26 1.73 -2.69
CA GLY A 9 29.26 1.85 -1.62
C GLY A 9 28.26 0.69 -1.50
N LYS A 10 28.38 -0.36 -2.34
CA LYS A 10 27.53 -1.55 -2.30
C LYS A 10 28.36 -2.81 -2.39
N SER A 11 27.90 -3.90 -1.78
CA SER A 11 28.48 -5.23 -2.02
C SER A 11 27.85 -5.85 -3.28
N TRP A 12 28.68 -6.58 -4.04
CA TRP A 12 28.28 -7.19 -5.29
C TRP A 12 28.60 -8.68 -5.31
N LEU A 13 27.62 -9.47 -5.75
CA LEU A 13 27.80 -10.87 -6.11
C LEU A 13 27.64 -10.99 -7.63
N LEU A 14 28.54 -11.74 -8.25
CA LEU A 14 28.55 -12.03 -9.67
C LEU A 14 28.27 -13.51 -9.88
N PHE A 15 27.29 -13.80 -10.72
CA PHE A 15 26.92 -15.15 -11.13
C PHE A 15 27.22 -15.33 -12.60
N GLN A 16 27.59 -16.54 -13.01
CA GLN A 16 27.77 -16.84 -14.42
C GLN A 16 26.40 -17.01 -15.10
N GLU A 17 26.19 -16.29 -16.21
CA GLU A 17 25.02 -16.32 -17.09
C GLU A 17 23.70 -15.82 -16.48
N ASN A 18 23.23 -16.40 -15.36
CA ASN A 18 21.92 -16.11 -14.77
C ASN A 18 21.98 -16.12 -13.22
N ALA A 19 20.84 -15.83 -12.56
CA ALA A 19 20.71 -15.72 -11.11
C ALA A 19 21.00 -17.03 -10.34
N ASP A 20 20.83 -18.18 -10.99
CA ASP A 20 21.03 -19.52 -10.43
C ASP A 20 22.39 -20.11 -10.83
N GLY A 21 23.18 -19.37 -11.59
CA GLY A 21 24.51 -19.76 -12.00
C GLY A 21 25.51 -19.78 -10.84
N PRO A 22 26.70 -20.41 -11.03
CA PRO A 22 27.73 -20.41 -10.02
C PRO A 22 28.24 -18.99 -9.73
N VAL A 23 28.54 -18.71 -8.46
CA VAL A 23 29.16 -17.44 -8.05
C VAL A 23 30.61 -17.42 -8.57
N VAL A 24 30.94 -16.41 -9.36
CA VAL A 24 32.26 -16.24 -9.97
C VAL A 24 33.06 -15.09 -9.37
N GLY A 25 32.43 -14.27 -8.55
CA GLY A 25 33.10 -13.17 -7.85
C GLY A 25 32.21 -12.52 -6.80
N GLU A 26 32.86 -11.98 -5.78
CA GLU A 26 32.25 -11.16 -4.74
C GLU A 26 33.13 -9.95 -4.47
N VAL A 27 32.50 -8.79 -4.25
CA VAL A 27 33.16 -7.53 -3.87
C VAL A 27 32.39 -6.93 -2.71
N ALA A 28 33.04 -6.76 -1.57
CA ALA A 28 32.40 -6.14 -0.41
C ALA A 28 32.21 -4.63 -0.61
N GLY A 29 31.22 -4.05 0.09
CA GLY A 29 30.91 -2.60 -0.02
C GLY A 29 32.09 -1.71 0.38
N ALA A 30 32.96 -2.16 1.29
CA ALA A 30 34.13 -1.47 1.79
C ALA A 30 35.39 -1.65 0.94
N ASP A 31 35.38 -2.56 -0.05
CA ASP A 31 36.56 -2.83 -0.86
C ASP A 31 36.94 -1.63 -1.72
N ARG A 32 38.23 -1.34 -1.73
CA ARG A 32 38.82 -0.28 -2.56
C ARG A 32 38.99 -0.70 -4.01
N VAL A 33 39.33 -1.98 -4.25
CA VAL A 33 39.50 -2.55 -5.58
C VAL A 33 38.17 -3.06 -6.06
N ARG A 34 37.60 -2.39 -7.06
CA ARG A 34 36.27 -2.69 -7.59
C ARG A 34 36.31 -3.12 -9.06
N ARG A 35 37.48 -3.55 -9.51
CA ARG A 35 37.70 -4.01 -10.87
C ARG A 35 38.07 -5.52 -10.83
N LEU A 36 37.22 -6.32 -11.49
CA LEU A 36 37.37 -7.77 -11.55
C LEU A 36 37.86 -8.18 -12.94
N SER A 37 38.86 -9.10 -12.97
CA SER A 37 39.28 -9.76 -14.21
C SER A 37 38.40 -10.99 -14.45
N LEU A 38 37.68 -11.00 -15.55
CA LEU A 38 36.71 -12.04 -15.90
C LEU A 38 37.03 -12.63 -17.29
N ARG A 39 36.44 -13.76 -17.62
CA ARG A 39 36.36 -14.26 -18.99
C ARG A 39 35.30 -13.39 -19.73
N ALA A 40 35.44 -13.29 -21.04
CA ALA A 40 34.36 -12.69 -21.85
C ALA A 40 33.10 -13.56 -21.73
N GLY A 41 31.95 -12.91 -21.56
CA GLY A 41 30.68 -13.63 -21.37
C GLY A 41 29.59 -12.75 -20.77
N ARG A 42 28.48 -13.37 -20.41
CA ARG A 42 27.36 -12.74 -19.73
C ARG A 42 27.42 -13.08 -18.25
N TYR A 43 27.16 -12.09 -17.41
CA TYR A 43 27.17 -12.23 -15.95
C TYR A 43 25.91 -11.60 -15.37
N TYR A 44 25.30 -12.31 -14.42
CA TYR A 44 24.22 -11.75 -13.61
C TYR A 44 24.81 -11.13 -12.36
N LEU A 45 24.40 -9.90 -12.06
CA LEU A 45 24.87 -9.09 -10.97
C LEU A 45 23.79 -8.95 -9.91
N ARG A 46 24.17 -9.10 -8.65
CA ARG A 46 23.34 -8.80 -7.51
C ARG A 46 24.08 -7.84 -6.59
N GLY A 47 23.67 -6.57 -6.60
CA GLY A 47 24.22 -5.49 -5.79
C GLY A 47 23.37 -5.23 -4.55
N ARG A 48 23.98 -5.27 -3.35
CA ARG A 48 23.31 -5.01 -2.08
C ARG A 48 23.69 -3.64 -1.54
N GLY A 49 22.73 -2.71 -1.51
CA GLY A 49 22.82 -1.43 -0.82
C GLY A 49 22.15 -1.49 0.55
N PRO A 50 22.15 -0.40 1.34
CA PRO A 50 21.52 -0.35 2.66
C PRO A 50 20.00 -0.62 2.63
N GLU A 51 19.31 -0.16 1.61
CA GLU A 51 17.84 -0.20 1.51
C GLU A 51 17.33 -0.86 0.22
N VAL A 52 18.25 -1.29 -0.67
CA VAL A 52 17.89 -1.71 -2.03
C VAL A 52 18.77 -2.86 -2.50
N LEU A 53 18.15 -3.80 -3.20
CA LEU A 53 18.78 -4.81 -4.03
C LEU A 53 18.76 -4.32 -5.48
N LEU A 54 19.91 -4.42 -6.14
CA LEU A 54 20.08 -4.15 -7.58
C LEU A 54 20.36 -5.47 -8.28
N GLU A 55 19.62 -5.78 -9.33
CA GLU A 55 19.79 -7.01 -10.08
C GLU A 55 19.77 -6.76 -11.58
N GLY A 56 20.60 -7.49 -12.32
CA GLY A 56 20.61 -7.39 -13.78
C GLY A 56 21.76 -8.13 -14.41
N THR A 57 21.80 -8.07 -15.72
CA THR A 57 22.79 -8.79 -16.52
C THR A 57 23.73 -7.81 -17.23
N VAL A 58 25.03 -8.10 -17.21
CA VAL A 58 26.04 -7.37 -17.96
C VAL A 58 26.77 -8.34 -18.89
N ALA A 59 27.04 -7.87 -20.12
CA ALA A 59 27.91 -8.58 -21.07
C ALA A 59 29.30 -7.95 -21.05
N VAL A 60 30.33 -8.77 -20.96
CA VAL A 60 31.72 -8.34 -20.96
C VAL A 60 32.40 -8.90 -22.20
N ALA A 61 32.81 -8.01 -23.12
CA ALA A 61 33.46 -8.40 -24.36
C ALA A 61 34.96 -8.72 -24.17
N PRO A 62 35.54 -9.55 -25.01
CA PRO A 62 36.97 -9.90 -24.92
C PRO A 62 37.87 -8.64 -25.01
N GLY A 63 38.82 -8.51 -24.10
CA GLY A 63 39.78 -7.40 -24.09
C GLY A 63 39.23 -6.04 -23.67
N SER A 64 37.96 -5.96 -23.32
CA SER A 64 37.29 -4.69 -22.94
C SER A 64 37.18 -4.53 -21.42
N THR A 65 36.87 -3.29 -21.01
CA THR A 65 36.40 -2.96 -19.66
C THR A 65 34.92 -2.59 -19.75
N ALA A 66 34.07 -3.33 -19.05
CA ALA A 66 32.66 -2.98 -18.90
C ALA A 66 32.45 -2.30 -17.54
N THR A 67 31.71 -1.20 -17.51
CA THR A 67 31.31 -0.51 -16.27
C THR A 67 29.84 -0.78 -16.00
N VAL A 68 29.51 -1.11 -14.77
CA VAL A 68 28.11 -1.37 -14.38
C VAL A 68 27.38 -0.05 -14.22
N ASP A 69 26.34 0.13 -15.02
CA ASP A 69 25.43 1.26 -14.93
C ASP A 69 24.22 0.87 -14.07
N GLU A 70 24.16 1.40 -12.84
CA GLU A 70 23.10 1.11 -11.88
C GLU A 70 21.69 1.50 -12.38
N SER A 71 21.59 2.47 -13.29
CA SER A 71 20.31 2.91 -13.84
C SER A 71 19.64 1.85 -14.72
N LYS A 72 20.42 0.91 -15.25
CA LYS A 72 19.97 -0.19 -16.10
C LYS A 72 19.64 -1.46 -15.32
N LEU A 73 19.95 -1.47 -14.00
CA LEU A 73 19.65 -2.59 -13.15
C LEU A 73 18.24 -2.48 -12.55
N GLN A 74 17.59 -3.61 -12.39
CA GLN A 74 16.33 -3.69 -11.68
C GLN A 74 16.56 -3.34 -10.22
N ARG A 75 15.83 -2.33 -9.73
CA ARG A 75 15.92 -1.86 -8.36
C ARG A 75 14.74 -2.39 -7.55
N THR A 76 15.02 -3.14 -6.49
CA THR A 76 14.01 -3.71 -5.60
C THR A 76 14.28 -3.25 -4.17
N ALA A 77 13.32 -2.53 -3.56
CA ALA A 77 13.41 -2.14 -2.16
C ALA A 77 13.33 -3.38 -1.24
N TYR A 78 14.10 -3.42 -0.15
CA TYR A 78 14.05 -4.55 0.79
C TYR A 78 12.66 -4.78 1.38
N ALA A 79 11.86 -3.74 1.58
CA ALA A 79 10.47 -3.88 1.99
C ALA A 79 9.65 -4.75 1.03
N ARG A 80 9.91 -4.65 -0.28
CA ARG A 80 9.29 -5.50 -1.31
C ARG A 80 9.82 -6.94 -1.27
N LEU A 81 11.11 -7.11 -1.04
CA LEU A 81 11.74 -8.44 -0.88
C LEU A 81 11.18 -9.19 0.32
N VAL A 82 10.94 -8.49 1.44
CA VAL A 82 10.30 -9.08 2.63
C VAL A 82 8.92 -9.62 2.29
N ARG A 83 8.10 -8.87 1.54
CA ARG A 83 6.79 -9.35 1.07
C ARG A 83 6.89 -10.58 0.19
N LYS A 84 7.90 -10.64 -0.69
CA LYS A 84 8.16 -11.81 -1.55
C LYS A 84 8.78 -13.01 -0.85
N GLY A 85 9.17 -12.88 0.41
CA GLY A 85 9.85 -13.94 1.14
C GLY A 85 11.35 -14.01 0.95
N GLU A 86 11.97 -13.06 0.26
CA GLU A 86 13.41 -13.04 -0.08
C GLU A 86 14.26 -12.21 0.88
N GLY A 87 13.63 -11.44 1.79
CA GLY A 87 14.35 -10.56 2.74
C GLY A 87 14.55 -11.19 4.11
N SER A 88 15.47 -10.63 4.89
CA SER A 88 15.78 -11.07 6.26
C SER A 88 14.91 -10.45 7.34
N ARG A 89 14.01 -9.48 7.00
CA ARG A 89 13.11 -8.84 7.96
C ARG A 89 11.81 -9.62 8.08
N ASP A 90 11.40 -9.89 9.30
CA ASP A 90 10.16 -10.63 9.59
C ASP A 90 8.91 -9.77 9.44
N SER A 91 9.02 -8.46 9.58
CA SER A 91 7.93 -7.51 9.39
C SER A 91 8.42 -6.16 8.88
N VAL A 92 7.55 -5.44 8.15
CA VAL A 92 7.76 -4.06 7.72
C VAL A 92 6.54 -3.25 8.15
N THR A 93 6.80 -2.13 8.80
CA THR A 93 5.76 -1.18 9.18
C THR A 93 5.77 0.04 8.28
N SER A 94 4.60 0.57 7.96
CA SER A 94 4.46 1.83 7.24
C SER A 94 3.29 2.65 7.76
N LEU A 95 3.48 3.96 7.83
CA LEU A 95 2.40 4.92 8.06
C LEU A 95 1.73 5.22 6.73
N GLU A 96 0.41 5.20 6.71
CA GLU A 96 -0.42 5.49 5.54
C GLU A 96 -1.32 6.68 5.81
N ALA A 97 -1.47 7.55 4.82
CA ALA A 97 -2.46 8.62 4.81
C ALA A 97 -3.17 8.63 3.45
N GLU A 98 -4.50 8.79 3.44
CA GLU A 98 -5.27 8.77 2.20
C GLU A 98 -6.39 9.82 2.19
N ALA A 99 -6.62 10.39 1.02
CA ALA A 99 -7.84 11.10 0.69
C ALA A 99 -8.89 10.10 0.21
N ARG A 100 -10.10 10.18 0.76
CA ARG A 100 -11.21 9.24 0.48
C ARG A 100 -12.41 9.97 -0.13
N PHE A 101 -13.04 9.29 -1.06
CA PHE A 101 -14.35 9.67 -1.60
C PHE A 101 -15.26 8.46 -1.51
N ARG A 102 -16.41 8.62 -0.90
CA ARG A 102 -17.40 7.56 -0.75
C ARG A 102 -18.77 8.05 -1.19
N THR A 103 -19.54 7.18 -1.83
CA THR A 103 -20.96 7.46 -2.07
C THR A 103 -21.70 7.58 -0.73
N SER A 104 -22.69 8.46 -0.67
CA SER A 104 -23.45 8.65 0.56
C SER A 104 -24.20 7.39 1.00
N LEU A 105 -24.35 7.22 2.32
CA LEU A 105 -25.23 6.22 2.93
C LEU A 105 -26.68 6.73 3.08
N VAL A 106 -26.89 8.02 2.87
CA VAL A 106 -28.19 8.67 2.92
C VAL A 106 -28.63 8.92 1.48
N SER A 107 -29.87 8.53 1.14
CA SER A 107 -30.47 8.89 -0.14
C SER A 107 -30.43 10.41 -0.32
N ASP A 108 -30.20 10.86 -1.54
CA ASP A 108 -30.13 12.27 -1.95
C ASP A 108 -28.92 13.06 -1.43
N ALA A 109 -28.02 12.45 -0.65
CA ALA A 109 -26.75 13.07 -0.29
C ALA A 109 -25.66 12.72 -1.33
N GLY A 110 -24.82 13.70 -1.64
CA GLY A 110 -23.72 13.57 -2.59
C GLY A 110 -22.57 12.68 -2.09
N LEU A 111 -21.39 12.88 -2.63
CA LEU A 111 -20.17 12.21 -2.17
C LEU A 111 -19.80 12.67 -0.75
N CYS A 112 -19.21 11.77 0.03
CA CYS A 112 -18.61 12.05 1.33
C CYS A 112 -17.09 12.14 1.16
N PRO A 113 -16.52 13.33 0.91
CA PRO A 113 -15.08 13.54 0.92
C PRO A 113 -14.55 13.43 2.34
N GLY A 114 -13.37 12.86 2.48
CA GLY A 114 -12.76 12.63 3.77
C GLY A 114 -11.30 12.23 3.67
N PHE A 115 -10.74 11.82 4.80
CA PHE A 115 -9.37 11.32 4.88
C PHE A 115 -9.29 10.15 5.86
N ALA A 116 -8.20 9.39 5.77
CA ALA A 116 -7.87 8.38 6.75
C ALA A 116 -6.36 8.32 7.01
N VAL A 117 -6.03 7.78 8.18
CA VAL A 117 -4.66 7.50 8.59
C VAL A 117 -4.61 6.08 9.14
N GLY A 118 -3.59 5.32 8.77
CA GLY A 118 -3.41 3.93 9.19
C GLY A 118 -1.96 3.54 9.39
N LEU A 119 -1.75 2.44 10.08
CA LEU A 119 -0.45 1.81 10.27
C LEU A 119 -0.47 0.44 9.60
N ALA A 120 0.19 0.32 8.44
CA ALA A 120 0.30 -0.96 7.78
C ALA A 120 1.44 -1.79 8.39
N ILE A 121 1.14 -3.03 8.75
CA ILE A 121 2.05 -4.01 9.31
C ILE A 121 2.07 -5.20 8.35
N ALA A 122 3.12 -5.28 7.54
CA ALA A 122 3.30 -6.38 6.61
C ALA A 122 3.87 -7.59 7.36
N LEU A 123 3.04 -8.62 7.50
CA LEU A 123 3.40 -9.95 8.00
C LEU A 123 3.32 -10.93 6.83
N ARG A 124 4.03 -12.03 6.89
CA ARG A 124 3.92 -13.07 5.85
C ARG A 124 2.76 -14.01 6.16
N PRO A 125 1.85 -14.25 5.23
CA PRO A 125 1.67 -13.72 3.87
C PRO A 125 0.71 -12.52 3.78
N ILE A 126 0.29 -11.92 4.89
CA ILE A 126 -0.75 -10.91 4.98
C ILE A 126 -0.21 -9.55 5.45
N THR A 127 -0.92 -8.49 5.09
CA THR A 127 -0.73 -7.15 5.65
C THR A 127 -1.95 -6.79 6.49
N LEU A 128 -1.73 -6.31 7.70
CA LEU A 128 -2.76 -5.79 8.60
C LEU A 128 -2.66 -4.27 8.66
N VAL A 129 -3.80 -3.58 8.53
CA VAL A 129 -3.84 -2.12 8.58
C VAL A 129 -4.96 -1.66 9.51
N PRO A 130 -4.71 -1.44 10.81
CA PRO A 130 -5.58 -0.61 11.64
C PRO A 130 -5.61 0.81 11.09
N ARG A 131 -6.81 1.40 11.01
CA ARG A 131 -7.04 2.70 10.38
C ARG A 131 -8.16 3.45 11.08
N VAL A 132 -8.03 4.78 11.14
CA VAL A 132 -9.10 5.69 11.51
C VAL A 132 -9.41 6.60 10.33
N ALA A 133 -10.69 6.89 10.12
CA ALA A 133 -11.12 7.73 9.02
C ALA A 133 -12.23 8.68 9.45
N TRP A 134 -12.34 9.77 8.70
CA TRP A 134 -13.40 10.73 8.85
C TRP A 134 -13.86 11.21 7.48
N CYS A 135 -15.16 11.40 7.31
CA CYS A 135 -15.70 12.13 6.17
C CYS A 135 -16.92 12.98 6.56
N ARG A 136 -17.20 14.00 5.77
CA ARG A 136 -18.37 14.89 5.95
C ARG A 136 -19.15 15.02 4.66
N THR A 137 -20.46 14.91 4.76
CA THR A 137 -21.39 15.19 3.67
C THR A 137 -22.56 16.03 4.16
N GLY A 138 -23.16 16.80 3.26
CA GLY A 138 -24.36 17.55 3.51
C GLY A 138 -25.42 17.15 2.50
N TYR A 139 -26.68 17.22 2.90
CA TYR A 139 -27.82 17.06 1.98
C TYR A 139 -28.94 18.04 2.32
N THR A 140 -29.71 18.36 1.30
CA THR A 140 -30.95 19.16 1.43
C THR A 140 -32.02 18.41 0.69
N SER A 141 -33.09 18.00 1.39
CA SER A 141 -34.24 17.32 0.83
C SER A 141 -35.50 17.83 1.47
N GLN A 142 -36.50 18.19 0.66
CA GLN A 142 -37.84 18.66 1.10
C GLN A 142 -37.79 19.74 2.19
N GLY A 143 -36.85 20.69 2.09
CA GLY A 143 -36.69 21.77 3.08
C GLY A 143 -35.91 21.40 4.34
N LEU A 144 -35.48 20.14 4.47
CA LEU A 144 -34.60 19.69 5.54
C LEU A 144 -33.14 19.75 5.08
N ALA A 145 -32.33 20.60 5.70
CA ALA A 145 -30.90 20.65 5.51
C ALA A 145 -30.19 19.91 6.66
N ALA A 146 -29.30 18.96 6.33
CA ALA A 146 -28.56 18.22 7.31
C ALA A 146 -27.10 18.10 6.91
N THR A 147 -26.24 18.01 7.93
CA THR A 147 -24.82 17.68 7.80
C THR A 147 -24.55 16.38 8.54
N THR A 148 -23.83 15.46 7.91
CA THR A 148 -23.45 14.18 8.51
C THR A 148 -21.94 14.12 8.59
N ASP A 149 -21.42 13.95 9.81
CA ASP A 149 -20.06 13.60 10.10
C ASP A 149 -19.97 12.10 10.36
N GLN A 150 -19.05 11.44 9.70
CA GLN A 150 -18.81 10.02 9.89
C GLN A 150 -17.38 9.79 10.36
N PHE A 151 -17.25 8.93 11.39
CA PHE A 151 -15.97 8.44 11.93
C PHE A 151 -15.95 6.94 11.82
N ASP A 152 -14.87 6.41 11.21
CA ASP A 152 -14.67 4.99 11.03
C ASP A 152 -13.43 4.53 11.81
N ILE A 153 -13.54 3.39 12.49
CA ILE A 153 -12.42 2.63 13.03
C ILE A 153 -12.40 1.30 12.28
N GLU A 154 -11.32 1.03 11.60
CA GLU A 154 -11.21 -0.04 10.63
C GLU A 154 -10.00 -0.93 10.91
N LEU A 155 -10.11 -2.23 10.64
CA LEU A 155 -9.02 -3.16 10.53
C LEU A 155 -9.11 -3.86 9.17
N GLN A 156 -8.13 -3.64 8.32
CA GLN A 156 -7.99 -4.31 7.03
C GLN A 156 -7.00 -5.45 7.15
N ALA A 157 -7.34 -6.59 6.57
CA ALA A 157 -6.43 -7.70 6.30
C ALA A 157 -6.36 -7.90 4.79
N SER A 158 -5.15 -7.96 4.23
CA SER A 158 -4.95 -8.02 2.79
C SER A 158 -3.80 -8.91 2.39
N HIS A 159 -3.83 -9.38 1.15
CA HIS A 159 -2.75 -10.06 0.48
C HIS A 159 -2.22 -9.20 -0.67
N VAL A 160 -0.90 -9.12 -0.80
CA VAL A 160 -0.22 -8.29 -1.79
C VAL A 160 0.53 -9.16 -2.79
N TRP A 161 0.29 -8.94 -4.09
CA TRP A 161 1.06 -9.51 -5.20
C TRP A 161 1.95 -8.41 -5.79
N ASP A 162 3.25 -8.65 -5.73
CA ASP A 162 4.23 -7.72 -6.31
C ASP A 162 4.47 -8.06 -7.78
N LEU A 163 3.92 -7.23 -8.65
CA LEU A 163 4.12 -7.27 -10.11
C LEU A 163 4.93 -6.01 -10.47
N ALA A 164 6.17 -6.17 -10.89
CA ALA A 164 6.98 -5.00 -11.29
C ALA A 164 6.36 -4.32 -12.54
N PRO A 165 6.15 -2.99 -12.56
CA PRO A 165 6.57 -1.97 -11.58
C PRO A 165 5.53 -1.64 -10.51
N VAL A 166 4.42 -2.36 -10.40
CA VAL A 166 3.31 -2.10 -9.48
C VAL A 166 3.07 -3.31 -8.57
N SER A 167 2.35 -3.09 -7.46
CA SER A 167 1.82 -4.16 -6.61
C SER A 167 0.30 -4.09 -6.60
N ILE A 168 -0.35 -5.24 -6.62
CA ILE A 168 -1.81 -5.37 -6.49
C ILE A 168 -2.11 -5.94 -5.11
N GLU A 169 -3.06 -5.33 -4.42
CA GLU A 169 -3.51 -5.75 -3.10
C GLU A 169 -5.00 -6.06 -3.14
N VAL A 170 -5.39 -7.20 -2.56
CA VAL A 170 -6.79 -7.57 -2.35
C VAL A 170 -6.98 -7.81 -0.87
N GLY A 171 -7.99 -7.18 -0.29
CA GLY A 171 -8.22 -7.22 1.14
C GLY A 171 -9.68 -7.13 1.54
N LEU A 172 -9.89 -7.40 2.81
CA LEU A 172 -11.17 -7.26 3.49
C LEU A 172 -10.97 -6.38 4.73
N THR A 173 -11.81 -5.37 4.86
CA THR A 173 -11.84 -4.48 6.01
C THR A 173 -13.09 -4.78 6.85
N VAL A 174 -12.93 -4.90 8.14
CA VAL A 174 -13.99 -4.89 9.13
C VAL A 174 -13.87 -3.65 9.99
N GLY A 175 -14.99 -3.10 10.45
CA GLY A 175 -14.91 -1.88 11.26
C GLY A 175 -16.23 -1.48 11.87
N ALA A 176 -16.15 -0.40 12.64
CA ALA A 176 -17.30 0.28 13.23
C ALA A 176 -17.33 1.73 12.75
N THR A 177 -18.52 2.20 12.50
CA THR A 177 -18.82 3.55 11.99
C THR A 177 -19.73 4.26 12.96
N LEU A 178 -19.42 5.52 13.29
CA LEU A 178 -20.27 6.44 14.01
C LEU A 178 -20.71 7.55 13.06
N LEU A 179 -22.02 7.70 12.86
CA LEU A 179 -22.63 8.79 12.09
C LEU A 179 -23.27 9.79 13.03
N ASN A 180 -22.81 11.03 12.96
CA ASN A 180 -23.39 12.17 13.68
C ASN A 180 -24.13 13.05 12.68
N GLN A 181 -25.44 13.13 12.78
CA GLN A 181 -26.27 13.97 11.94
C GLN A 181 -26.72 15.21 12.72
N SER A 182 -26.49 16.40 12.14
CA SER A 182 -26.97 17.66 12.66
C SER A 182 -27.90 18.32 11.62
N PHE A 183 -29.01 18.82 12.09
CA PHE A 183 -30.06 19.43 11.26
C PHE A 183 -30.03 20.95 11.39
N LYS A 184 -30.13 21.67 10.25
CA LYS A 184 -30.11 23.14 10.17
C LYS A 184 -31.49 23.73 9.94
N THR A 185 -32.53 23.01 10.26
CA THR A 185 -33.95 23.49 10.10
C THR A 185 -34.38 24.37 11.26
N GLU A 186 -35.10 25.41 10.99
CA GLU A 186 -35.82 26.21 11.99
C GLU A 186 -36.93 25.34 12.60
N GLY A 187 -36.72 24.88 13.80
CA GLY A 187 -37.59 23.93 14.49
C GLY A 187 -36.82 22.67 14.85
N SER A 188 -36.57 22.50 16.09
CA SER A 188 -35.56 21.61 16.68
C SER A 188 -35.73 20.13 16.33
N ALA A 189 -35.10 19.67 15.24
CA ALA A 189 -34.73 18.28 15.12
C ALA A 189 -33.43 18.06 15.95
N PRO A 190 -33.45 17.25 16.99
CA PRO A 190 -32.24 16.99 17.80
C PRO A 190 -31.19 16.29 16.95
N PRO A 191 -29.91 16.55 17.22
CA PRO A 191 -28.80 15.81 16.57
C PRO A 191 -28.95 14.32 16.85
N ARG A 192 -28.66 13.50 15.84
CA ARG A 192 -28.79 12.05 15.93
C ARG A 192 -27.44 11.40 15.74
N THR A 193 -27.07 10.49 16.64
CA THR A 193 -25.91 9.62 16.48
C THR A 193 -26.36 8.19 16.20
N THR A 194 -25.79 7.58 15.19
CA THR A 194 -26.07 6.19 14.78
C THR A 194 -24.77 5.43 14.63
N ALA A 195 -24.72 4.22 15.13
CA ALA A 195 -23.58 3.31 14.93
C ALA A 195 -23.91 2.24 13.89
N ALA A 196 -22.93 1.85 13.12
CA ALA A 196 -23.03 0.74 12.18
C ALA A 196 -21.75 -0.12 12.23
N LEU A 197 -21.91 -1.41 11.92
CA LEU A 197 -20.78 -2.28 11.59
C LEU A 197 -20.54 -2.21 10.09
N GLN A 198 -19.25 -2.27 9.66
CA GLN A 198 -18.93 -2.27 8.26
C GLN A 198 -18.11 -3.49 7.85
N LEU A 199 -18.36 -3.96 6.63
CA LEU A 199 -17.59 -4.97 5.93
C LEU A 199 -17.27 -4.45 4.54
N THR A 200 -15.98 -4.41 4.18
CA THR A 200 -15.53 -3.70 2.98
C THR A 200 -14.46 -4.51 2.24
N PRO A 201 -14.82 -5.31 1.24
CA PRO A 201 -13.85 -5.82 0.28
C PRO A 201 -13.23 -4.68 -0.53
N ALA A 202 -11.93 -4.77 -0.78
CA ALA A 202 -11.15 -3.75 -1.46
C ALA A 202 -10.09 -4.34 -2.38
N VAL A 203 -9.80 -3.61 -3.45
CA VAL A 203 -8.66 -3.83 -4.32
C VAL A 203 -7.86 -2.54 -4.37
N ALA A 204 -6.54 -2.66 -4.22
CA ALA A 204 -5.63 -1.52 -4.35
C ALA A 204 -4.51 -1.82 -5.34
N VAL A 205 -4.05 -0.78 -6.01
CA VAL A 205 -2.84 -0.80 -6.83
C VAL A 205 -1.87 0.19 -6.22
N SER A 206 -0.64 -0.24 -5.97
CA SER A 206 0.40 0.62 -5.40
C SER A 206 1.65 0.63 -6.27
N ARG A 207 2.38 1.75 -6.19
CA ARG A 207 3.66 1.94 -6.87
C ARG A 207 4.66 2.58 -5.93
N ASP A 208 5.86 2.00 -5.86
CA ASP A 208 6.96 2.58 -5.11
C ASP A 208 7.49 3.83 -5.83
N LEU A 209 7.64 4.93 -5.09
CA LEU A 209 8.28 6.17 -5.55
C LEU A 209 9.76 6.20 -5.17
N GLY A 210 10.16 5.39 -4.19
CA GLY A 210 11.52 5.27 -3.69
C GLY A 210 11.64 4.04 -2.78
N SER A 211 12.72 3.96 -2.01
CA SER A 211 12.95 2.85 -1.08
C SER A 211 11.97 2.83 0.08
N ARG A 212 11.51 4.01 0.53
CA ARG A 212 10.65 4.17 1.72
C ARG A 212 9.25 4.66 1.42
N THR A 213 9.00 5.18 0.22
CA THR A 213 7.73 5.84 -0.10
C THR A 213 6.99 5.13 -1.21
N TYR A 214 5.67 5.12 -1.14
CA TYR A 214 4.79 4.58 -2.17
C TYR A 214 3.47 5.36 -2.22
N ILE A 215 2.84 5.31 -3.38
CA ILE A 215 1.47 5.79 -3.58
C ILE A 215 0.58 4.60 -3.87
N TYR A 216 -0.70 4.73 -3.53
CA TYR A 216 -1.68 3.69 -3.83
C TYR A 216 -3.05 4.27 -4.15
N LEU A 217 -3.78 3.56 -5.00
CA LEU A 217 -5.17 3.81 -5.34
C LEU A 217 -6.00 2.61 -4.89
N THR A 218 -7.06 2.85 -4.13
CA THR A 218 -7.97 1.80 -3.64
C THR A 218 -9.36 2.02 -4.17
N VAL A 219 -10.01 0.93 -4.58
CA VAL A 219 -11.45 0.86 -4.87
C VAL A 219 -12.06 -0.21 -3.98
N ALA A 220 -13.17 0.12 -3.32
CA ALA A 220 -13.80 -0.75 -2.35
C ALA A 220 -15.33 -0.66 -2.40
N GLY A 221 -16.00 -1.78 -2.14
CA GLY A 221 -17.44 -1.85 -1.94
C GLY A 221 -17.74 -2.07 -0.46
N ALA A 222 -18.29 -1.08 0.22
CA ALA A 222 -18.58 -1.12 1.63
C ALA A 222 -20.03 -1.48 1.92
N THR A 223 -20.25 -2.43 2.80
CA THR A 223 -21.56 -2.78 3.36
C THR A 223 -21.60 -2.32 4.81
N TYR A 224 -22.62 -1.54 5.16
CA TYR A 224 -22.86 -1.04 6.50
C TYR A 224 -24.14 -1.67 7.05
N LEU A 225 -24.06 -2.21 8.26
CA LEU A 225 -25.17 -2.81 8.98
C LEU A 225 -25.63 -1.84 10.08
N PHE A 226 -26.74 -1.15 9.85
CA PHE A 226 -27.33 -0.22 10.80
C PHE A 226 -28.31 -0.94 11.71
N LYS A 227 -28.22 -0.65 13.02
CA LYS A 227 -29.24 -1.03 13.97
C LYS A 227 -30.43 -0.07 13.85
N ASN A 228 -31.56 -0.55 13.36
CA ASN A 228 -32.81 0.19 13.28
C ASN A 228 -33.70 -0.21 14.46
N GLU A 229 -34.09 0.77 15.27
CA GLU A 229 -35.04 0.57 16.36
C GLU A 229 -36.41 1.13 15.93
N SER A 230 -37.40 0.27 15.81
CA SER A 230 -38.76 0.70 15.55
C SER A 230 -39.41 1.14 16.87
N SER A 231 -39.76 2.44 16.95
CA SER A 231 -40.45 3.00 18.11
C SER A 231 -41.87 2.42 18.32
N ALA A 232 -42.46 1.84 17.28
CA ALA A 232 -43.82 1.30 17.34
C ALA A 232 -43.88 -0.14 17.93
N THR A 233 -42.82 -0.95 17.77
CA THR A 233 -42.86 -2.37 18.12
C THR A 233 -41.75 -2.78 19.05
N GLN A 234 -40.83 -1.90 19.45
CA GLN A 234 -39.56 -2.19 20.16
C GLN A 234 -38.70 -3.28 19.47
N ALA A 235 -39.03 -3.61 18.23
CA ALA A 235 -38.29 -4.59 17.47
C ALA A 235 -37.00 -3.96 16.92
N THR A 236 -35.88 -4.64 17.17
CA THR A 236 -34.58 -4.29 16.58
C THR A 236 -34.45 -5.01 15.24
N SER A 237 -34.20 -4.27 14.18
CA SER A 237 -33.87 -4.84 12.87
C SER A 237 -32.50 -4.30 12.40
N PHE A 238 -31.81 -5.08 11.58
CA PHE A 238 -30.58 -4.62 10.93
C PHE A 238 -30.86 -4.36 9.45
N GLY A 239 -30.56 -3.15 9.01
CA GLY A 239 -30.69 -2.74 7.60
C GLY A 239 -29.32 -2.61 6.96
N PRO A 240 -29.05 -3.32 5.84
CA PRO A 240 -27.80 -3.12 5.08
C PRO A 240 -27.89 -1.84 4.23
N SER A 241 -26.79 -1.10 4.17
CA SER A 241 -26.58 0.00 3.24
C SER A 241 -25.26 -0.21 2.51
N PHE A 242 -25.25 0.11 1.23
CA PHE A 242 -24.08 -0.12 0.37
C PHE A 242 -23.48 1.19 -0.07
N ALA A 243 -22.17 1.26 -0.13
CA ALA A 243 -21.43 2.41 -0.63
C ALA A 243 -20.20 1.96 -1.43
N VAL A 244 -19.84 2.74 -2.45
CA VAL A 244 -18.58 2.60 -3.15
C VAL A 244 -17.61 3.62 -2.59
N ARG A 245 -16.37 3.19 -2.35
CA ARG A 245 -15.28 4.02 -1.85
C ARG A 245 -14.11 4.00 -2.83
N VAL A 246 -13.58 5.18 -3.11
CA VAL A 246 -12.31 5.36 -3.83
C VAL A 246 -11.38 6.16 -2.94
N ALA A 247 -10.12 5.75 -2.84
CA ALA A 247 -9.13 6.44 -2.05
C ALA A 247 -7.80 6.53 -2.80
N LEU A 248 -7.14 7.67 -2.68
CA LEU A 248 -5.77 7.89 -3.13
C LEU A 248 -4.91 8.12 -1.89
N GLY A 249 -3.87 7.32 -1.72
CA GLY A 249 -3.04 7.36 -0.52
C GLY A 249 -1.55 7.39 -0.81
N PHE A 250 -0.85 7.75 0.25
CA PHE A 250 0.60 7.78 0.34
C PHE A 250 1.04 7.00 1.57
N GLY A 251 2.12 6.21 1.44
CA GLY A 251 2.69 5.45 2.54
C GLY A 251 4.19 5.71 2.71
N TYR A 252 4.64 5.72 3.96
CA TYR A 252 6.04 5.81 4.34
C TYR A 252 6.45 4.60 5.20
N ARG A 253 7.50 3.88 4.78
CA ARG A 253 8.05 2.67 5.43
C ARG A 253 9.20 3.03 6.37
N PHE A 254 9.22 2.36 7.51
CA PHE A 254 10.26 2.52 8.54
C PHE A 254 11.34 1.45 8.43
#